data_46ceb8e8fe4819e533c23fbb051b95fd
#
_entry.id   46ceb8e8fe4819e533c23fbb051b95fd
#
_cell.length_a   1.000
_cell.length_b   1.000
_cell.length_c   1.000
_cell.angle_alpha   90.00
_cell.angle_beta   90.00
_cell.angle_gamma   90.00
#
_symmetry.space_group_name_H-M   'P 1'
#
loop_
_entity.id
_entity.type
_entity.pdbx_description
1 polymer ?
#
loop_
_entity_poly.entity_id
_entity_poly.type
_entity_poly.pdbx_seq_one_letter_code
_entity_poly.pdbx_strand_id
1 'polypeptide(L)'
;LAALYNSAKITPAVIEFVDIAGLVKGASKGEGLGNQFLANIREVDAIVHVVRCFEDSNIVHVDGSVNPVRDIETINLELIFSDMEVLERRLAKQKRASYNNKDIAKECDLIERLLKFLEAGNLAKNFECEDEDEESFMREYNLLTSKPVIFAANVSEDDLADDGANNEYVQSVREYSKKDNCEVFVICAQIEQEISELDDDEKKMFLEDLGISSSGLDKLIAASYRILGLISYLTAGETETRAWTITNGTKAPGAAGKIHSDFERGFIKAEVVNYKDLLDCGSYTKAKEKGLVRMEGKDYVVKDGDVILFRFNV
;
A
#
# COMPACT_ATOMS: atom_id res chain seq x y z
N LEU A 1 2.80 20.53 -14.98
CA LEU A 1 1.48 20.83 -15.58
C LEU A 1 0.91 22.13 -15.04
N ALA A 2 0.93 22.37 -13.72
CA ALA A 2 0.36 23.60 -13.15
C ALA A 2 0.98 24.87 -13.74
N ALA A 3 2.29 24.92 -13.93
CA ALA A 3 2.96 26.04 -14.61
C ALA A 3 2.52 26.17 -16.08
N LEU A 4 2.29 25.05 -16.79
CA LEU A 4 1.84 25.04 -18.19
C LEU A 4 0.43 25.64 -18.36
N TYR A 5 -0.45 25.40 -17.37
CA TYR A 5 -1.85 25.86 -17.37
C TYR A 5 -2.07 27.15 -16.56
N ASN A 6 -1.03 27.70 -15.90
CA ASN A 6 -1.15 28.78 -14.93
C ASN A 6 -2.24 28.50 -13.87
N SER A 7 -2.26 27.28 -13.38
CA SER A 7 -3.30 26.80 -12.46
C SER A 7 -3.29 27.57 -11.14
N ALA A 8 -4.46 28.04 -10.73
CA ALA A 8 -4.62 28.77 -9.47
C ALA A 8 -4.40 27.86 -8.24
N LYS A 9 -4.62 26.53 -8.39
CA LYS A 9 -4.49 25.55 -7.32
C LYS A 9 -3.82 24.27 -7.82
N ILE A 10 -2.99 23.69 -6.95
CA ILE A 10 -2.39 22.36 -7.16
C ILE A 10 -2.90 21.43 -6.06
N THR A 11 -3.45 20.29 -6.44
CA THR A 11 -3.91 19.28 -5.50
C THR A 11 -3.18 17.96 -5.79
N PRO A 12 -2.19 17.59 -4.97
CA PRO A 12 -1.46 16.34 -5.13
C PRO A 12 -2.33 15.13 -4.78
N ALA A 13 -1.89 13.95 -5.19
CA ALA A 13 -2.40 12.71 -4.65
C ALA A 13 -1.97 12.57 -3.19
N VAL A 14 -2.79 11.92 -2.39
CA VAL A 14 -2.55 11.73 -0.96
C VAL A 14 -2.57 10.24 -0.66
N ILE A 15 -1.58 9.79 0.11
CA ILE A 15 -1.56 8.51 0.80
C ILE A 15 -1.46 8.80 2.30
N GLU A 16 -2.26 8.11 3.09
CA GLU A 16 -2.29 8.31 4.53
C GLU A 16 -1.51 7.20 5.24
N PHE A 17 -0.54 7.59 6.07
CA PHE A 17 0.18 6.70 6.95
C PHE A 17 -0.33 6.93 8.37
N VAL A 18 -0.80 5.84 9.00
CA VAL A 18 -1.28 5.85 10.39
C VAL A 18 -0.22 5.20 11.26
N ASP A 19 0.33 5.96 12.21
CA ASP A 19 1.21 5.39 13.23
C ASP A 19 0.41 4.55 14.20
N ILE A 20 0.88 3.34 14.44
CA ILE A 20 0.24 2.39 15.34
C ILE A 20 1.25 2.05 16.43
N ALA A 21 0.88 2.28 17.70
CA ALA A 21 1.73 1.95 18.85
C ALA A 21 2.27 0.52 18.74
N GLY A 22 3.58 0.33 19.03
CA GLY A 22 4.27 -0.93 18.79
C GLY A 22 3.57 -2.14 19.39
N LEU A 23 3.49 -3.23 18.64
CA LEU A 23 2.96 -4.51 19.10
C LEU A 23 3.96 -5.16 20.08
N VAL A 24 3.49 -5.51 21.25
CA VAL A 24 4.25 -6.31 22.20
C VAL A 24 3.72 -7.75 22.22
N LYS A 25 4.61 -8.70 22.48
CA LYS A 25 4.26 -10.12 22.61
C LYS A 25 3.12 -10.32 23.61
N GLY A 26 2.07 -11.06 23.20
CA GLY A 26 0.87 -11.28 24.00
C GLY A 26 -0.24 -10.25 23.81
N ALA A 27 -0.14 -9.38 22.81
CA ALA A 27 -1.16 -8.37 22.51
C ALA A 27 -2.51 -8.98 22.13
N SER A 28 -2.52 -10.14 21.47
CA SER A 28 -3.73 -10.87 21.12
C SER A 28 -4.50 -11.43 22.33
N LYS A 29 -3.82 -11.64 23.46
CA LYS A 29 -4.41 -12.16 24.71
C LYS A 29 -4.71 -11.09 25.76
N GLY A 30 -4.36 -9.81 25.50
CA GLY A 30 -4.46 -8.71 26.43
C GLY A 30 -5.77 -7.95 26.33
N GLU A 31 -6.33 -7.55 27.49
CA GLU A 31 -7.35 -6.53 27.57
C GLU A 31 -6.70 -5.15 27.35
N GLY A 32 -7.26 -4.32 26.45
CA GLY A 32 -6.89 -2.91 26.33
C GLY A 32 -6.08 -2.55 25.07
N LEU A 33 -4.84 -2.10 25.23
CA LEU A 33 -4.01 -1.53 24.13
C LEU A 33 -3.75 -2.48 22.96
N GLY A 34 -3.60 -3.79 23.22
CA GLY A 34 -3.38 -4.78 22.16
C GLY A 34 -4.57 -4.93 21.21
N ASN A 35 -5.80 -4.96 21.74
CA ASN A 35 -7.01 -5.04 20.93
C ASN A 35 -7.24 -3.76 20.10
N GLN A 36 -6.91 -2.60 20.64
CA GLN A 36 -6.98 -1.33 19.90
C GLN A 36 -5.96 -1.29 18.76
N PHE A 37 -4.74 -1.77 19.00
CA PHE A 37 -3.73 -1.92 17.98
C PHE A 37 -4.21 -2.80 16.81
N LEU A 38 -4.73 -4.00 17.10
CA LEU A 38 -5.24 -4.93 16.08
C LEU A 38 -6.45 -4.35 15.32
N ALA A 39 -7.30 -3.54 15.99
CA ALA A 39 -8.41 -2.84 15.34
C ALA A 39 -7.90 -1.81 14.32
N ASN A 40 -6.86 -1.02 14.66
CA ASN A 40 -6.27 -0.04 13.75
C ASN A 40 -5.68 -0.72 12.50
N ILE A 41 -5.02 -1.89 12.65
CA ILE A 41 -4.52 -2.66 11.50
C ILE A 41 -5.68 -3.14 10.61
N ARG A 42 -6.86 -3.43 11.16
CA ARG A 42 -8.01 -3.86 10.33
C ARG A 42 -8.52 -2.78 9.38
N GLU A 43 -8.35 -1.51 9.74
CA GLU A 43 -8.88 -0.37 8.99
C GLU A 43 -7.97 0.08 7.83
N VAL A 44 -6.70 -0.33 7.81
CA VAL A 44 -5.74 0.05 6.75
C VAL A 44 -5.74 -0.94 5.58
N ASP A 45 -5.31 -0.48 4.40
CA ASP A 45 -5.26 -1.28 3.17
C ASP A 45 -3.97 -2.11 3.06
N ALA A 46 -2.87 -1.66 3.67
CA ALA A 46 -1.57 -2.33 3.69
C ALA A 46 -0.82 -2.04 4.99
N ILE A 47 0.21 -2.82 5.29
CA ILE A 47 1.03 -2.69 6.49
C ILE A 47 2.45 -2.36 6.07
N VAL A 48 3.05 -1.34 6.71
CA VAL A 48 4.48 -1.09 6.67
C VAL A 48 5.08 -1.62 7.98
N HIS A 49 5.83 -2.70 7.88
CA HIS A 49 6.49 -3.30 9.03
C HIS A 49 7.92 -2.74 9.15
N VAL A 50 8.13 -1.84 10.11
CA VAL A 50 9.46 -1.28 10.40
C VAL A 50 10.25 -2.32 11.20
N VAL A 51 11.38 -2.73 10.65
CA VAL A 51 12.23 -3.79 11.21
C VAL A 51 13.60 -3.22 11.59
N ARG A 52 14.02 -3.38 12.82
CA ARG A 52 15.33 -2.90 13.28
C ARG A 52 16.45 -3.75 12.70
N CYS A 53 17.35 -3.11 11.94
CA CYS A 53 18.50 -3.74 11.29
C CYS A 53 19.82 -3.04 11.67
N PHE A 54 19.95 -2.54 12.90
CA PHE A 54 21.14 -1.87 13.41
C PHE A 54 21.33 -2.17 14.91
N GLU A 55 22.59 -2.10 15.36
CA GLU A 55 22.98 -2.18 16.76
C GLU A 55 23.17 -0.77 17.33
N ASP A 56 22.58 -0.49 18.49
CA ASP A 56 22.82 0.72 19.28
C ASP A 56 22.65 0.38 20.77
N SER A 57 23.70 0.58 21.55
CA SER A 57 23.72 0.31 23.00
C SER A 57 22.80 1.22 23.80
N ASN A 58 22.43 2.40 23.26
CA ASN A 58 21.53 3.34 23.91
C ASN A 58 20.05 3.02 23.67
N ILE A 59 19.76 2.16 22.68
CA ILE A 59 18.39 1.75 22.34
C ILE A 59 18.16 0.32 22.77
N VAL A 60 17.44 0.13 23.89
CA VAL A 60 17.13 -1.18 24.44
C VAL A 60 16.20 -1.95 23.49
N HIS A 61 16.54 -3.23 23.24
CA HIS A 61 15.65 -4.17 22.54
C HIS A 61 14.84 -4.97 23.55
N VAL A 62 13.54 -5.18 23.27
CA VAL A 62 12.62 -5.90 24.19
C VAL A 62 13.13 -7.32 24.52
N ASP A 63 13.65 -8.03 23.51
CA ASP A 63 14.21 -9.39 23.67
C ASP A 63 15.73 -9.42 23.94
N GLY A 64 16.34 -8.27 24.25
CA GLY A 64 17.76 -8.15 24.66
C GLY A 64 18.78 -8.26 23.51
N SER A 65 18.38 -8.61 22.30
CA SER A 65 19.26 -8.69 21.11
C SER A 65 18.49 -8.35 19.84
N VAL A 66 19.16 -7.77 18.85
CA VAL A 66 18.58 -7.51 17.52
C VAL A 66 18.49 -8.84 16.75
N ASN A 67 17.31 -9.18 16.27
CA ASN A 67 17.07 -10.30 15.38
C ASN A 67 15.84 -10.03 14.52
N PRO A 68 16.03 -9.45 13.33
CA PRO A 68 14.92 -9.02 12.45
C PRO A 68 13.90 -10.11 12.13
N VAL A 69 14.38 -11.32 11.81
CA VAL A 69 13.49 -12.44 11.44
C VAL A 69 12.62 -12.87 12.62
N ARG A 70 13.22 -13.06 13.81
CA ARG A 70 12.45 -13.37 15.02
C ARG A 70 11.39 -12.31 15.31
N ASP A 71 11.75 -11.05 15.15
CA ASP A 71 10.84 -9.94 15.44
C ASP A 71 9.68 -9.91 14.46
N ILE A 72 9.93 -10.16 13.16
CA ILE A 72 8.88 -10.33 12.14
C ILE A 72 7.97 -11.52 12.49
N GLU A 73 8.54 -12.67 12.82
CA GLU A 73 7.77 -13.87 13.15
C GLU A 73 6.91 -13.67 14.40
N THR A 74 7.41 -12.95 15.39
CA THR A 74 6.65 -12.60 16.60
C THR A 74 5.41 -11.80 16.27
N ILE A 75 5.53 -10.77 15.42
CA ILE A 75 4.39 -9.96 14.98
C ILE A 75 3.41 -10.81 14.14
N ASN A 76 3.91 -11.60 13.20
CA ASN A 76 3.07 -12.47 12.39
C ASN A 76 2.24 -13.44 13.24
N LEU A 77 2.82 -14.03 14.28
CA LEU A 77 2.09 -14.91 15.20
C LEU A 77 0.97 -14.20 15.95
N GLU A 78 1.19 -12.96 16.42
CA GLU A 78 0.15 -12.16 17.07
C GLU A 78 -1.02 -11.84 16.10
N LEU A 79 -0.70 -11.52 14.84
CA LEU A 79 -1.72 -11.30 13.81
C LEU A 79 -2.50 -12.58 13.49
N ILE A 80 -1.82 -13.72 13.37
CA ILE A 80 -2.43 -15.04 13.16
C ILE A 80 -3.40 -15.37 14.31
N PHE A 81 -2.99 -15.22 15.57
CA PHE A 81 -3.87 -15.50 16.71
C PHE A 81 -5.12 -14.63 16.69
N SER A 82 -4.99 -13.35 16.35
CA SER A 82 -6.14 -12.47 16.20
C SER A 82 -7.10 -12.92 15.10
N ASP A 83 -6.56 -13.35 13.96
CA ASP A 83 -7.38 -13.84 12.83
C ASP A 83 -8.08 -15.16 13.19
N MET A 84 -7.39 -16.08 13.84
CA MET A 84 -7.96 -17.32 14.31
C MET A 84 -9.16 -17.07 15.26
N GLU A 85 -9.03 -16.16 16.22
CA GLU A 85 -10.12 -15.81 17.13
C GLU A 85 -11.37 -15.28 16.39
N VAL A 86 -11.18 -14.47 15.34
CA VAL A 86 -12.29 -13.98 14.51
C VAL A 86 -12.96 -15.12 13.76
N LEU A 87 -12.17 -15.99 13.14
CA LEU A 87 -12.66 -17.13 12.38
C LEU A 87 -13.38 -18.16 13.26
N GLU A 88 -12.84 -18.48 14.44
CA GLU A 88 -13.48 -19.39 15.41
C GLU A 88 -14.85 -18.86 15.85
N ARG A 89 -14.96 -17.58 16.17
CA ARG A 89 -16.23 -16.93 16.51
C ARG A 89 -17.23 -17.00 15.36
N ARG A 90 -16.78 -16.75 14.12
CA ARG A 90 -17.62 -16.84 12.91
C ARG A 90 -18.06 -18.27 12.67
N LEU A 91 -17.15 -19.24 12.75
CA LEU A 91 -17.43 -20.66 12.60
C LEU A 91 -18.50 -21.15 13.60
N ALA A 92 -18.36 -20.80 14.89
CA ALA A 92 -19.32 -21.14 15.93
C ALA A 92 -20.72 -20.58 15.66
N LYS A 93 -20.82 -19.37 15.10
CA LYS A 93 -22.07 -18.74 14.68
C LYS A 93 -22.67 -19.47 13.47
N GLN A 94 -21.88 -19.73 12.43
CA GLN A 94 -22.33 -20.36 11.19
C GLN A 94 -22.76 -21.82 11.42
N LYS A 95 -22.03 -22.60 12.22
CA LYS A 95 -22.44 -23.98 12.57
C LYS A 95 -23.83 -24.08 13.21
N ARG A 96 -24.24 -23.06 13.97
CA ARG A 96 -25.60 -23.01 14.55
C ARG A 96 -26.68 -22.70 13.50
N ALA A 97 -26.31 -22.01 12.42
CA ALA A 97 -27.20 -21.59 11.34
C ALA A 97 -27.22 -22.59 10.17
N SER A 98 -26.25 -23.51 10.10
CA SER A 98 -26.00 -24.39 8.93
C SER A 98 -27.02 -25.46 8.66
N TYR A 99 -28.03 -25.64 9.52
CA TYR A 99 -29.05 -26.68 9.32
C TYR A 99 -29.86 -26.40 8.05
N ASN A 100 -29.52 -27.05 6.92
CA ASN A 100 -30.14 -26.98 5.59
C ASN A 100 -29.68 -25.83 4.64
N ASN A 101 -28.57 -25.17 4.86
CA ASN A 101 -28.03 -24.20 3.89
C ASN A 101 -26.65 -24.65 3.35
N LYS A 102 -26.57 -24.90 2.04
CA LYS A 102 -25.34 -25.38 1.39
C LYS A 102 -24.23 -24.31 1.37
N ASP A 103 -24.59 -23.04 1.22
CA ASP A 103 -23.61 -21.95 1.19
C ASP A 103 -22.95 -21.77 2.55
N ILE A 104 -23.74 -21.90 3.62
CA ILE A 104 -23.21 -21.86 5.00
C ILE A 104 -22.30 -23.07 5.27
N ALA A 105 -22.65 -24.24 4.75
CA ALA A 105 -21.82 -25.43 4.90
C ALA A 105 -20.46 -25.26 4.19
N LYS A 106 -20.46 -24.69 2.98
CA LYS A 106 -19.24 -24.35 2.21
C LYS A 106 -18.36 -23.35 2.96
N GLU A 107 -18.98 -22.30 3.52
CA GLU A 107 -18.26 -21.33 4.33
C GLU A 107 -17.64 -21.94 5.58
N CYS A 108 -18.35 -22.87 6.27
CA CYS A 108 -17.81 -23.59 7.42
C CYS A 108 -16.57 -24.43 7.06
N ASP A 109 -16.61 -25.14 5.93
CA ASP A 109 -15.48 -25.93 5.44
C ASP A 109 -14.28 -25.06 5.12
N LEU A 110 -14.50 -23.95 4.41
CA LEU A 110 -13.46 -22.95 4.15
C LEU A 110 -12.80 -22.47 5.45
N ILE A 111 -13.59 -22.07 6.45
CA ILE A 111 -13.07 -21.58 7.72
C ILE A 111 -12.26 -22.67 8.43
N GLU A 112 -12.70 -23.92 8.43
CA GLU A 112 -11.97 -25.04 9.05
C GLU A 112 -10.63 -25.32 8.37
N ARG A 113 -10.57 -25.25 7.03
CA ARG A 113 -9.33 -25.38 6.26
C ARG A 113 -8.38 -24.21 6.55
N LEU A 114 -8.91 -22.99 6.57
CA LEU A 114 -8.15 -21.77 6.82
C LEU A 114 -7.60 -21.75 8.25
N LEU A 115 -8.37 -22.16 9.28
CA LEU A 115 -7.88 -22.27 10.65
C LEU A 115 -6.69 -23.24 10.75
N LYS A 116 -6.76 -24.42 10.13
CA LYS A 116 -5.63 -25.37 10.10
C LYS A 116 -4.40 -24.78 9.39
N PHE A 117 -4.62 -23.99 8.35
CA PHE A 117 -3.53 -23.33 7.62
C PHE A 117 -2.83 -22.27 8.48
N LEU A 118 -3.61 -21.48 9.23
CA LEU A 118 -3.11 -20.48 10.18
C LEU A 118 -2.41 -21.13 11.39
N GLU A 119 -2.98 -22.22 11.95
CA GLU A 119 -2.37 -23.00 13.04
C GLU A 119 -0.99 -23.55 12.69
N ALA A 120 -0.74 -23.84 11.40
CA ALA A 120 0.57 -24.24 10.90
C ALA A 120 1.57 -23.06 10.77
N GLY A 121 1.18 -21.84 11.17
CA GLY A 121 2.01 -20.64 11.12
C GLY A 121 2.04 -19.94 9.76
N ASN A 122 1.14 -20.26 8.84
CA ASN A 122 1.05 -19.63 7.54
C ASN A 122 0.19 -18.36 7.62
N LEU A 123 0.45 -17.38 6.73
CA LEU A 123 -0.34 -16.16 6.61
C LEU A 123 -1.53 -16.36 5.66
N ALA A 124 -2.69 -15.79 5.98
CA ALA A 124 -3.92 -15.96 5.18
C ALA A 124 -3.76 -15.52 3.71
N LYS A 125 -2.88 -14.57 3.41
CA LYS A 125 -2.57 -14.15 2.03
C LYS A 125 -2.01 -15.27 1.14
N ASN A 126 -1.46 -16.33 1.73
CA ASN A 126 -0.89 -17.48 1.04
C ASN A 126 -1.87 -18.66 0.95
N PHE A 127 -3.11 -18.49 1.43
CA PHE A 127 -4.15 -19.50 1.33
C PHE A 127 -4.73 -19.54 -0.09
N GLU A 128 -4.81 -20.73 -0.68
CA GLU A 128 -5.37 -20.93 -2.02
C GLU A 128 -6.87 -21.23 -1.92
N CYS A 129 -7.69 -20.34 -2.48
CA CYS A 129 -9.13 -20.54 -2.61
C CYS A 129 -9.44 -21.51 -3.76
N GLU A 130 -10.47 -22.32 -3.61
CA GLU A 130 -10.87 -23.29 -4.64
C GLU A 130 -11.74 -22.66 -5.73
N ASP A 131 -12.46 -21.57 -5.42
CA ASP A 131 -13.34 -20.87 -6.35
C ASP A 131 -13.60 -19.40 -5.95
N GLU A 132 -14.37 -18.69 -6.79
CA GLU A 132 -14.71 -17.27 -6.62
C GLU A 132 -15.55 -16.98 -5.36
N ASP A 133 -16.37 -17.94 -4.91
CA ASP A 133 -17.17 -17.78 -3.70
C ASP A 133 -16.25 -17.73 -2.46
N GLU A 134 -15.26 -18.63 -2.41
CA GLU A 134 -14.25 -18.64 -1.35
C GLU A 134 -13.42 -17.34 -1.34
N GLU A 135 -13.02 -16.86 -2.50
CA GLU A 135 -12.36 -15.55 -2.59
C GLU A 135 -13.25 -14.42 -2.07
N SER A 136 -14.56 -14.49 -2.32
CA SER A 136 -15.51 -13.50 -1.80
C SER A 136 -15.60 -13.58 -0.28
N PHE A 137 -15.68 -14.76 0.31
CA PHE A 137 -15.66 -14.95 1.76
C PHE A 137 -14.36 -14.45 2.37
N MET A 138 -13.19 -14.74 1.77
CA MET A 138 -11.90 -14.26 2.25
C MET A 138 -11.83 -12.72 2.31
N ARG A 139 -12.37 -12.05 1.29
CA ARG A 139 -12.48 -10.57 1.30
C ARG A 139 -13.35 -10.05 2.43
N GLU A 140 -14.49 -10.73 2.72
CA GLU A 140 -15.38 -10.35 3.82
C GLU A 140 -14.76 -10.53 5.21
N TYR A 141 -13.90 -11.54 5.40
CA TYR A 141 -13.28 -11.80 6.70
C TYR A 141 -12.35 -10.67 7.14
N ASN A 142 -11.80 -9.91 6.20
CA ASN A 142 -10.89 -8.79 6.46
C ASN A 142 -9.78 -9.17 7.45
N LEU A 143 -9.11 -10.29 7.17
CA LEU A 143 -8.06 -10.84 8.04
C LEU A 143 -6.82 -9.94 8.01
N LEU A 144 -6.15 -9.85 9.15
CA LEU A 144 -4.92 -9.06 9.31
C LEU A 144 -3.79 -9.65 8.47
N THR A 145 -3.68 -10.99 8.48
CA THR A 145 -2.63 -11.72 7.76
C THR A 145 -2.91 -11.87 6.24
N SER A 146 -4.06 -11.40 5.76
CA SER A 146 -4.35 -11.28 4.32
C SER A 146 -3.86 -9.96 3.73
N LYS A 147 -3.55 -8.97 4.57
CA LYS A 147 -3.12 -7.65 4.10
C LYS A 147 -1.73 -7.69 3.48
N PRO A 148 -1.51 -6.90 2.41
CA PRO A 148 -0.18 -6.71 1.85
C PRO A 148 0.78 -6.09 2.88
N VAL A 149 2.03 -6.55 2.90
CA VAL A 149 3.08 -6.08 3.83
C VAL A 149 4.30 -5.64 3.05
N ILE A 150 4.84 -4.47 3.43
CA ILE A 150 6.15 -3.97 3.00
C ILE A 150 7.05 -3.97 4.22
N PHE A 151 8.30 -4.42 4.08
CA PHE A 151 9.30 -4.32 5.13
C PHE A 151 10.15 -3.06 4.93
N ALA A 152 10.17 -2.19 5.95
CA ALA A 152 11.09 -1.07 6.05
C ALA A 152 12.26 -1.49 6.95
N ALA A 153 13.37 -1.89 6.35
CA ALA A 153 14.58 -2.26 7.07
C ALA A 153 15.26 -0.98 7.60
N ASN A 154 15.08 -0.68 8.89
CA ASN A 154 15.65 0.50 9.52
C ASN A 154 17.10 0.21 9.93
N VAL A 155 18.04 0.93 9.31
CA VAL A 155 19.48 0.77 9.45
C VAL A 155 20.14 2.00 10.09
N SER A 156 21.43 1.92 10.37
CA SER A 156 22.29 3.07 10.68
C SER A 156 22.59 3.88 9.41
N GLU A 157 23.07 5.11 9.57
CA GLU A 157 23.48 5.98 8.46
C GLU A 157 24.53 5.31 7.54
N ASP A 158 25.50 4.61 8.11
CA ASP A 158 26.58 3.95 7.37
C ASP A 158 26.11 2.94 6.32
N ASP A 159 24.93 2.37 6.52
CA ASP A 159 24.35 1.34 5.63
C ASP A 159 23.44 1.91 4.53
N LEU A 160 23.21 3.25 4.49
CA LEU A 160 22.30 3.85 3.50
C LEU A 160 22.88 3.89 2.10
N ALA A 161 24.17 4.24 1.95
CA ALA A 161 24.80 4.48 0.65
C ALA A 161 24.81 3.25 -0.25
N ASP A 162 24.93 2.04 0.34
CA ASP A 162 24.92 0.77 -0.38
C ASP A 162 23.58 0.03 -0.31
N ASP A 163 22.52 0.71 0.15
CA ASP A 163 21.18 0.15 0.36
C ASP A 163 21.20 -1.09 1.26
N GLY A 164 22.08 -1.10 2.28
CA GLY A 164 22.24 -2.21 3.21
C GLY A 164 22.80 -3.49 2.59
N ALA A 165 23.54 -3.40 1.47
CA ALA A 165 24.07 -4.57 0.77
C ALA A 165 25.02 -5.40 1.63
N ASN A 166 25.79 -4.75 2.51
CA ASN A 166 26.73 -5.39 3.44
C ASN A 166 26.17 -5.62 4.85
N ASN A 167 24.93 -5.24 5.11
CA ASN A 167 24.29 -5.42 6.42
C ASN A 167 23.62 -6.81 6.49
N GLU A 168 24.12 -7.68 7.39
CA GLU A 168 23.62 -9.05 7.55
C GLU A 168 22.14 -9.10 7.98
N TYR A 169 21.69 -8.14 8.80
CA TYR A 169 20.28 -8.03 9.21
C TYR A 169 19.39 -7.72 8.03
N VAL A 170 19.77 -6.78 7.17
CA VAL A 170 19.03 -6.45 5.94
C VAL A 170 18.96 -7.66 5.00
N GLN A 171 20.08 -8.40 4.82
CA GLN A 171 20.10 -9.61 4.01
C GLN A 171 19.17 -10.68 4.56
N SER A 172 19.10 -10.86 5.88
CA SER A 172 18.18 -11.80 6.52
C SER A 172 16.69 -11.43 6.27
N VAL A 173 16.35 -10.14 6.33
CA VAL A 173 15.00 -9.65 5.99
C VAL A 173 14.68 -9.87 4.52
N ARG A 174 15.61 -9.58 3.61
CA ARG A 174 15.45 -9.81 2.17
C ARG A 174 15.24 -11.30 1.85
N GLU A 175 15.98 -12.19 2.51
CA GLU A 175 15.79 -13.63 2.32
C GLU A 175 14.45 -14.11 2.87
N TYR A 176 14.06 -13.62 4.05
CA TYR A 176 12.75 -13.91 4.63
C TYR A 176 11.60 -13.45 3.73
N SER A 177 11.70 -12.23 3.19
CA SER A 177 10.66 -11.62 2.37
C SER A 177 10.38 -12.36 1.05
N LYS A 178 11.37 -13.09 0.52
CA LYS A 178 11.21 -13.89 -0.72
C LYS A 178 10.13 -14.97 -0.57
N LYS A 179 9.95 -15.53 0.62
CA LYS A 179 8.95 -16.58 0.88
C LYS A 179 7.52 -16.08 0.59
N ASP A 180 7.27 -14.82 0.92
CA ASP A 180 5.95 -14.20 0.86
C ASP A 180 5.84 -13.16 -0.26
N ASN A 181 6.86 -13.06 -1.13
CA ASN A 181 6.98 -12.07 -2.21
C ASN A 181 6.72 -10.63 -1.72
N CYS A 182 7.24 -10.30 -0.51
CA CYS A 182 7.14 -8.97 0.06
C CYS A 182 8.28 -8.07 -0.40
N GLU A 183 7.98 -6.80 -0.63
CA GLU A 183 9.00 -5.78 -0.94
C GLU A 183 9.74 -5.38 0.34
N VAL A 184 11.06 -5.17 0.21
CA VAL A 184 11.93 -4.64 1.27
C VAL A 184 12.61 -3.38 0.76
N PHE A 185 12.53 -2.29 1.50
CA PHE A 185 13.34 -1.09 1.25
C PHE A 185 14.12 -0.71 2.51
N VAL A 186 15.26 -0.05 2.29
CA VAL A 186 16.16 0.38 3.38
C VAL A 186 15.91 1.84 3.70
N ILE A 187 15.85 2.15 5.00
CA ILE A 187 15.61 3.47 5.56
C ILE A 187 16.49 3.67 6.79
N CYS A 188 16.93 4.89 7.05
CA CYS A 188 17.43 5.32 8.34
C CYS A 188 16.47 6.35 8.93
N ALA A 189 15.73 5.98 9.96
CA ALA A 189 14.72 6.85 10.56
C ALA A 189 15.32 8.15 11.13
N GLN A 190 16.56 8.13 11.61
CA GLN A 190 17.27 9.31 12.10
C GLN A 190 17.52 10.29 10.95
N ILE A 191 18.04 9.83 9.82
CA ILE A 191 18.28 10.64 8.62
C ILE A 191 16.97 11.19 8.06
N GLU A 192 15.89 10.41 8.06
CA GLU A 192 14.57 10.88 7.62
C GLU A 192 14.04 12.02 8.50
N GLN A 193 14.30 11.97 9.80
CA GLN A 193 13.95 13.05 10.70
C GLN A 193 14.73 14.33 10.35
N GLU A 194 16.03 14.24 10.12
CA GLU A 194 16.88 15.38 9.72
C GLU A 194 16.40 15.97 8.39
N ILE A 195 16.15 15.13 7.38
CA ILE A 195 15.63 15.54 6.07
C ILE A 195 14.29 16.27 6.18
N SER A 196 13.43 15.87 7.11
CA SER A 196 12.09 16.46 7.27
C SER A 196 12.10 17.90 7.73
N GLU A 197 13.22 18.37 8.29
CA GLU A 197 13.43 19.75 8.77
C GLU A 197 14.04 20.66 7.70
N LEU A 198 14.51 20.10 6.56
CA LEU A 198 15.19 20.82 5.49
C LEU A 198 14.19 21.33 4.43
N ASP A 199 14.56 22.44 3.77
CA ASP A 199 13.86 22.87 2.56
C ASP A 199 14.25 22.00 1.33
N ASP A 200 13.55 22.18 0.20
CA ASP A 200 13.71 21.31 -0.99
C ASP A 200 15.15 21.38 -1.58
N ASP A 201 15.82 22.54 -1.53
CA ASP A 201 17.18 22.70 -2.06
C ASP A 201 18.19 22.09 -1.10
N GLU A 202 18.04 22.33 0.21
CA GLU A 202 18.87 21.73 1.27
C GLU A 202 18.73 20.20 1.28
N LYS A 203 17.49 19.68 1.17
CA LYS A 203 17.20 18.26 1.07
C LYS A 203 17.96 17.61 -0.08
N LYS A 204 17.96 18.24 -1.24
CA LYS A 204 18.65 17.70 -2.41
C LYS A 204 20.17 17.62 -2.20
N MET A 205 20.78 18.66 -1.65
CA MET A 205 22.20 18.68 -1.34
C MET A 205 22.56 17.61 -0.30
N PHE A 206 21.74 17.46 0.74
CA PHE A 206 21.95 16.47 1.80
C PHE A 206 21.88 15.04 1.26
N LEU A 207 20.91 14.73 0.39
CA LEU A 207 20.82 13.42 -0.27
C LEU A 207 22.02 13.12 -1.17
N GLU A 208 22.51 14.14 -1.91
CA GLU A 208 23.71 14.03 -2.74
C GLU A 208 24.96 13.75 -1.89
N ASP A 209 25.12 14.41 -0.74
CA ASP A 209 26.24 14.21 0.19
C ASP A 209 26.23 12.80 0.80
N LEU A 210 25.05 12.25 1.07
CA LEU A 210 24.88 10.86 1.54
C LEU A 210 25.02 9.81 0.42
N GLY A 211 25.13 10.23 -0.84
CA GLY A 211 25.22 9.32 -1.99
C GLY A 211 23.93 8.57 -2.31
N ILE A 212 22.77 9.07 -1.86
CA ILE A 212 21.46 8.47 -2.12
C ILE A 212 20.62 9.32 -3.07
N SER A 213 19.83 8.67 -3.91
CA SER A 213 19.04 9.34 -4.97
C SER A 213 17.66 9.80 -4.52
N SER A 214 17.15 9.26 -3.41
CA SER A 214 15.81 9.54 -2.89
C SER A 214 15.74 9.28 -1.39
N SER A 215 14.87 9.99 -0.68
CA SER A 215 14.61 9.77 0.75
C SER A 215 13.90 8.43 0.98
N GLY A 216 13.94 7.95 2.23
CA GLY A 216 13.16 6.78 2.63
C GLY A 216 11.66 7.02 2.52
N LEU A 217 11.18 8.25 2.76
CA LEU A 217 9.78 8.61 2.55
C LEU A 217 9.38 8.48 1.07
N ASP A 218 10.22 8.92 0.12
CA ASP A 218 9.96 8.77 -1.31
C ASP A 218 9.89 7.28 -1.70
N LYS A 219 10.83 6.46 -1.17
CA LYS A 219 10.82 4.99 -1.34
C LYS A 219 9.55 4.36 -0.77
N LEU A 220 9.13 4.77 0.43
CA LEU A 220 7.92 4.30 1.11
C LEU A 220 6.66 4.63 0.30
N ILE A 221 6.51 5.86 -0.19
CA ILE A 221 5.38 6.25 -1.03
C ILE A 221 5.34 5.39 -2.30
N ALA A 222 6.47 5.27 -3.01
CA ALA A 222 6.54 4.47 -4.22
C ALA A 222 6.21 2.99 -3.99
N ALA A 223 6.73 2.38 -2.91
CA ALA A 223 6.45 1.01 -2.52
C ALA A 223 4.96 0.82 -2.16
N SER A 224 4.36 1.80 -1.46
CA SER A 224 2.94 1.78 -1.10
C SER A 224 2.03 1.83 -2.33
N TYR A 225 2.36 2.66 -3.32
CA TYR A 225 1.63 2.68 -4.59
C TYR A 225 1.71 1.33 -5.32
N ARG A 226 2.91 0.72 -5.35
CA ARG A 226 3.09 -0.60 -6.00
C ARG A 226 2.28 -1.70 -5.32
N ILE A 227 2.38 -1.82 -4.00
CA ILE A 227 1.74 -2.91 -3.26
C ILE A 227 0.21 -2.81 -3.26
N LEU A 228 -0.33 -1.58 -3.28
CA LEU A 228 -1.76 -1.31 -3.38
C LEU A 228 -2.25 -1.32 -4.84
N GLY A 229 -1.36 -1.51 -5.81
CA GLY A 229 -1.70 -1.46 -7.23
C GLY A 229 -2.29 -0.12 -7.65
N LEU A 230 -1.80 0.97 -7.08
CA LEU A 230 -2.30 2.32 -7.35
C LEU A 230 -1.56 2.96 -8.52
N ILE A 231 -2.29 3.76 -9.27
CA ILE A 231 -1.77 4.67 -10.29
C ILE A 231 -2.43 6.04 -10.14
N SER A 232 -1.82 7.07 -10.73
CA SER A 232 -2.39 8.42 -10.74
C SER A 232 -2.63 8.91 -12.16
N TYR A 233 -3.86 9.35 -12.44
CA TYR A 233 -4.13 10.18 -13.61
C TYR A 233 -4.28 11.64 -13.20
N LEU A 234 -4.17 12.55 -14.15
CA LEU A 234 -4.13 13.98 -13.91
C LEU A 234 -5.28 14.69 -14.64
N THR A 235 -5.80 15.73 -14.00
CA THR A 235 -6.63 16.74 -14.67
C THR A 235 -5.90 18.07 -14.56
N ALA A 236 -5.89 18.86 -15.64
CA ALA A 236 -5.19 20.14 -15.67
C ALA A 236 -6.06 21.21 -16.33
N GLY A 237 -6.13 22.37 -15.68
CA GLY A 237 -6.87 23.53 -16.13
C GLY A 237 -6.43 24.80 -15.38
N GLU A 238 -6.96 25.96 -15.77
CA GLU A 238 -6.63 27.26 -15.14
C GLU A 238 -7.05 27.31 -13.67
N THR A 239 -8.13 26.66 -13.30
CA THR A 239 -8.62 26.65 -11.91
C THR A 239 -7.84 25.70 -11.02
N GLU A 240 -7.55 24.49 -11.51
CA GLU A 240 -6.87 23.46 -10.72
C GLU A 240 -6.11 22.48 -11.64
N THR A 241 -4.91 22.12 -11.20
CA THR A 241 -4.22 20.90 -11.64
C THR A 241 -4.26 19.90 -10.47
N ARG A 242 -4.77 18.69 -10.74
CA ARG A 242 -4.99 17.69 -9.69
C ARG A 242 -4.57 16.30 -10.13
N ALA A 243 -3.94 15.57 -9.21
CA ALA A 243 -3.69 14.15 -9.33
C ALA A 243 -4.83 13.35 -8.65
N TRP A 244 -5.28 12.28 -9.34
CA TRP A 244 -6.36 11.41 -8.90
C TRP A 244 -5.83 9.99 -8.77
N THR A 245 -5.92 9.41 -7.60
CA THR A 245 -5.48 8.04 -7.34
C THR A 245 -6.58 7.04 -7.65
N ILE A 246 -6.25 6.04 -8.45
CA ILE A 246 -7.12 4.91 -8.83
C ILE A 246 -6.33 3.61 -8.78
N THR A 247 -7.02 2.48 -8.74
CA THR A 247 -6.38 1.16 -8.89
C THR A 247 -6.02 0.91 -10.36
N ASN A 248 -4.88 0.27 -10.58
CA ASN A 248 -4.48 -0.19 -11.91
C ASN A 248 -5.56 -1.11 -12.49
N GLY A 249 -5.83 -0.97 -13.79
CA GLY A 249 -6.94 -1.68 -14.44
C GLY A 249 -8.28 -0.91 -14.43
N THR A 250 -8.37 0.24 -13.75
CA THR A 250 -9.59 1.07 -13.74
C THR A 250 -9.87 1.59 -15.13
N LYS A 251 -11.12 1.39 -15.60
CA LYS A 251 -11.60 1.93 -16.89
C LYS A 251 -11.99 3.41 -16.77
N ALA A 252 -12.00 4.11 -17.92
CA ALA A 252 -12.28 5.55 -18.00
C ALA A 252 -13.57 6.00 -17.28
N PRO A 253 -14.73 5.31 -17.34
CA PRO A 253 -15.90 5.69 -16.55
C PRO A 253 -15.67 5.66 -15.06
N GLY A 254 -15.02 4.59 -14.53
CA GLY A 254 -14.70 4.48 -13.11
C GLY A 254 -13.71 5.55 -12.66
N ALA A 255 -12.72 5.90 -13.49
CA ALA A 255 -11.82 7.03 -13.23
C ALA A 255 -12.59 8.37 -13.19
N ALA A 256 -13.52 8.60 -14.12
CA ALA A 256 -14.40 9.77 -14.10
C ALA A 256 -15.25 9.83 -12.82
N GLY A 257 -15.68 8.67 -12.31
CA GLY A 257 -16.43 8.51 -11.07
C GLY A 257 -15.67 8.97 -9.83
N LYS A 258 -14.33 8.91 -9.85
CA LYS A 258 -13.49 9.47 -8.77
C LYS A 258 -13.62 11.00 -8.64
N ILE A 259 -13.94 11.68 -9.74
CA ILE A 259 -14.20 13.13 -9.73
C ILE A 259 -15.60 13.39 -9.18
N HIS A 260 -16.62 12.77 -9.77
CA HIS A 260 -18.01 12.84 -9.35
C HIS A 260 -18.83 11.70 -9.97
N SER A 261 -19.81 11.18 -9.21
CA SER A 261 -20.67 10.07 -9.67
C SER A 261 -21.44 10.38 -10.97
N ASP A 262 -21.77 11.65 -11.21
CA ASP A 262 -22.42 12.07 -12.45
C ASP A 262 -21.51 11.94 -13.67
N PHE A 263 -20.19 12.11 -13.50
CA PHE A 263 -19.23 11.93 -14.59
C PHE A 263 -19.15 10.46 -15.03
N GLU A 264 -19.29 9.53 -14.08
CA GLU A 264 -19.36 8.11 -14.39
C GLU A 264 -20.65 7.74 -15.12
N ARG A 265 -21.81 8.17 -14.58
CA ARG A 265 -23.12 7.88 -15.15
C ARG A 265 -23.32 8.50 -16.54
N GLY A 266 -22.89 9.74 -16.69
CA GLY A 266 -23.00 10.51 -17.93
C GLY A 266 -21.82 10.36 -18.88
N PHE A 267 -20.87 9.43 -18.63
CA PHE A 267 -19.65 9.30 -19.42
C PHE A 267 -19.91 9.10 -20.90
N ILE A 268 -19.31 9.96 -21.74
CA ILE A 268 -19.37 9.87 -23.20
C ILE A 268 -18.04 9.38 -23.76
N LYS A 269 -16.94 10.08 -23.44
CA LYS A 269 -15.58 9.79 -23.89
C LYS A 269 -14.54 10.51 -23.02
N ALA A 270 -13.30 10.08 -23.13
CA ALA A 270 -12.14 10.75 -22.54
C ALA A 270 -11.19 11.25 -23.64
N GLU A 271 -10.69 12.47 -23.50
CA GLU A 271 -9.57 12.99 -24.28
C GLU A 271 -8.31 12.76 -23.43
N VAL A 272 -7.40 11.91 -23.89
CA VAL A 272 -6.26 11.41 -23.12
C VAL A 272 -4.95 11.77 -23.79
N VAL A 273 -4.02 12.33 -23.05
CA VAL A 273 -2.63 12.57 -23.47
C VAL A 273 -1.67 12.23 -22.34
N ASN A 274 -0.53 11.60 -22.65
CA ASN A 274 0.49 11.37 -21.62
C ASN A 274 1.08 12.69 -21.14
N TYR A 275 1.36 12.81 -19.83
CA TYR A 275 1.85 14.07 -19.25
C TYR A 275 3.21 14.51 -19.84
N LYS A 276 4.10 13.56 -20.18
CA LYS A 276 5.40 13.88 -20.80
C LYS A 276 5.20 14.46 -22.20
N ASP A 277 4.37 13.81 -23.03
CA ASP A 277 4.05 14.30 -24.37
C ASP A 277 3.42 15.70 -24.33
N LEU A 278 2.58 15.95 -23.31
CA LEU A 278 1.95 17.26 -23.13
C LEU A 278 2.97 18.33 -22.73
N LEU A 279 3.91 18.03 -21.83
CA LEU A 279 4.99 18.92 -21.43
C LEU A 279 5.92 19.22 -22.61
N ASP A 280 6.33 18.22 -23.39
CA ASP A 280 7.20 18.36 -24.55
C ASP A 280 6.56 19.19 -25.66
N CYS A 281 5.24 19.12 -25.78
CA CYS A 281 4.48 19.97 -26.72
C CYS A 281 4.31 21.42 -26.23
N GLY A 282 4.40 21.66 -24.93
CA GLY A 282 4.22 22.97 -24.32
C GLY A 282 2.79 23.52 -24.34
N SER A 283 1.82 22.80 -24.89
CA SER A 283 0.39 23.14 -24.78
C SER A 283 -0.49 21.98 -25.26
N TYR A 284 -1.73 21.92 -24.73
CA TYR A 284 -2.74 20.94 -25.17
C TYR A 284 -3.07 21.07 -26.67
N THR A 285 -3.18 22.31 -27.19
CA THR A 285 -3.45 22.55 -28.62
C THR A 285 -2.37 21.96 -29.50
N LYS A 286 -1.09 22.19 -29.19
CA LYS A 286 0.02 21.60 -29.94
C LYS A 286 0.08 20.08 -29.85
N ALA A 287 -0.23 19.51 -28.68
CA ALA A 287 -0.33 18.05 -28.51
C ALA A 287 -1.45 17.47 -29.41
N LYS A 288 -2.59 18.16 -29.50
CA LYS A 288 -3.71 17.78 -30.37
C LYS A 288 -3.36 17.89 -31.86
N GLU A 289 -2.72 18.96 -32.27
CA GLU A 289 -2.23 19.16 -33.66
C GLU A 289 -1.23 18.06 -34.07
N LYS A 290 -0.40 17.59 -33.15
CA LYS A 290 0.52 16.46 -33.36
C LYS A 290 -0.16 15.07 -33.28
N GLY A 291 -1.46 14.99 -33.03
CA GLY A 291 -2.21 13.74 -32.94
C GLY A 291 -1.91 12.92 -31.66
N LEU A 292 -1.32 13.54 -30.64
CA LEU A 292 -0.97 12.87 -29.37
C LEU A 292 -2.15 12.80 -28.40
N VAL A 293 -3.21 13.61 -28.62
CA VAL A 293 -4.45 13.55 -27.85
C VAL A 293 -5.36 12.47 -28.44
N ARG A 294 -5.57 11.41 -27.71
CA ARG A 294 -6.40 10.27 -28.12
C ARG A 294 -7.83 10.47 -27.62
N MET A 295 -8.78 9.98 -28.41
CA MET A 295 -10.20 9.90 -28.03
C MET A 295 -10.51 8.48 -27.59
N GLU A 296 -10.77 8.29 -26.32
CA GLU A 296 -10.96 6.99 -25.72
C GLU A 296 -12.41 6.77 -25.25
N GLY A 297 -12.89 5.55 -25.40
CA GLY A 297 -14.24 5.13 -25.01
C GLY A 297 -14.29 4.50 -23.60
N LYS A 298 -15.45 3.87 -23.32
CA LYS A 298 -15.75 3.27 -22.01
C LYS A 298 -14.80 2.13 -21.60
N ASP A 299 -14.21 1.44 -22.57
CA ASP A 299 -13.34 0.29 -22.31
C ASP A 299 -11.86 0.66 -22.15
N TYR A 300 -11.52 1.94 -22.28
CA TYR A 300 -10.17 2.40 -22.10
C TYR A 300 -9.72 2.19 -20.64
N VAL A 301 -8.62 1.45 -20.46
CA VAL A 301 -7.96 1.28 -19.17
C VAL A 301 -6.99 2.43 -18.99
N VAL A 302 -7.21 3.23 -17.93
CA VAL A 302 -6.41 4.41 -17.62
C VAL A 302 -4.98 3.99 -17.24
N LYS A 303 -4.00 4.75 -17.71
CA LYS A 303 -2.58 4.53 -17.42
C LYS A 303 -2.04 5.59 -16.48
N ASP A 304 -0.99 5.21 -15.75
CA ASP A 304 -0.27 6.15 -14.87
C ASP A 304 0.29 7.33 -15.68
N GLY A 305 0.05 8.54 -15.18
CA GLY A 305 0.47 9.78 -15.84
C GLY A 305 -0.39 10.23 -17.03
N ASP A 306 -1.54 9.59 -17.29
CA ASP A 306 -2.49 10.11 -18.26
C ASP A 306 -3.06 11.46 -17.79
N VAL A 307 -3.05 12.47 -18.66
CA VAL A 307 -3.79 13.72 -18.46
C VAL A 307 -5.11 13.58 -19.21
N ILE A 308 -6.23 13.67 -18.46
CA ILE A 308 -7.55 13.29 -19.00
C ILE A 308 -8.53 14.45 -18.88
N LEU A 309 -9.22 14.71 -19.99
CA LEU A 309 -10.40 15.57 -20.04
C LEU A 309 -11.62 14.71 -20.34
N PHE A 310 -12.46 14.49 -19.33
CA PHE A 310 -13.69 13.73 -19.46
C PHE A 310 -14.80 14.55 -20.13
N ARG A 311 -15.50 13.94 -21.07
CA ARG A 311 -16.73 14.47 -21.68
C ARG A 311 -17.90 13.63 -21.20
N PHE A 312 -18.86 14.28 -20.60
CA PHE A 312 -20.05 13.66 -20.01
C PHE A 312 -21.28 14.50 -20.28
N ASN A 313 -22.44 13.88 -20.17
CA ASN A 313 -23.74 14.53 -20.26
C ASN A 313 -24.60 14.03 -19.08
N VAL A 314 -25.15 14.95 -18.31
CA VAL A 314 -25.99 14.67 -17.13
C VAL A 314 -27.41 15.11 -17.43
#